data_2c3f158622168bc8a6dfb7f242193267
#
_entry.id   2c3f158622168bc8a6dfb7f242193267
#
_cell.length_a   1.000
_cell.length_b   1.000
_cell.length_c   1.000
_cell.angle_alpha   90.00
_cell.angle_beta   90.00
_cell.angle_gamma   90.00
#
_symmetry.space_group_name_H-M   'P 1'
#
loop_
_entity.id
_entity.type
_entity.pdbx_description
1 polymer ?
#
loop_
_entity_poly.entity_id
_entity_poly.type
_entity_poly.pdbx_seq_one_letter_code
_entity_poly.pdbx_strand_id
1 'polypeptide(L)'
;VISTWSLPLADGRSAEELLVAFDRGRAVRLLVCPAWFDEANKLRRFTVETMRRLDAAGIDSFLPDLPGCNDSLSPLDEQTLAGWRAGMASAAETLQATHVLAIRAGALLAPHTLPGWLYAAQSGPKTLRGMIRARTIAAREAGREEKAEALTALGRSEGLILGGWSIGAALFRELETAEPALAEGQSEITQSMLGGPGLWLRAEPAEDAAQSDALAAMIAETVA
;
A
#
# COMPACT_ATOMS: atom_id res chain seq x y z
N VAL A 1 5.50 -15.60 -9.10
CA VAL A 1 6.48 -16.26 -8.21
C VAL A 1 6.59 -15.50 -6.92
N ILE A 2 6.75 -16.20 -5.79
CA ILE A 2 7.06 -15.61 -4.49
C ILE A 2 8.57 -15.72 -4.31
N SER A 3 9.23 -14.61 -3.97
CA SER A 3 10.67 -14.50 -3.73
C SER A 3 10.92 -13.45 -2.64
N THR A 4 12.16 -13.13 -2.40
CA THR A 4 12.55 -11.99 -1.56
C THR A 4 13.26 -10.93 -2.38
N TRP A 5 13.30 -9.72 -1.86
CA TRP A 5 14.13 -8.64 -2.36
C TRP A 5 14.88 -7.99 -1.20
N SER A 6 16.06 -7.48 -1.47
CA SER A 6 16.93 -6.91 -0.45
C SER A 6 16.66 -5.40 -0.33
N LEU A 7 16.11 -4.99 0.80
CA LEU A 7 15.84 -3.60 1.14
C LEU A 7 17.08 -3.00 1.81
N PRO A 8 17.72 -1.96 1.24
CA PRO A 8 18.80 -1.25 1.92
C PRO A 8 18.27 -0.48 3.15
N LEU A 9 18.96 -0.61 4.27
CA LEU A 9 18.66 0.11 5.51
C LEU A 9 19.59 1.32 5.68
N ALA A 10 19.14 2.30 6.45
CA ALA A 10 19.89 3.54 6.69
C ALA A 10 21.26 3.33 7.38
N ASP A 11 21.44 2.23 8.07
CA ASP A 11 22.70 1.85 8.74
C ASP A 11 23.67 1.05 7.85
N GLY A 12 23.35 0.92 6.54
CA GLY A 12 24.16 0.20 5.56
C GLY A 12 23.95 -1.33 5.57
N ARG A 13 23.07 -1.87 6.41
CA ARG A 13 22.62 -3.26 6.34
C ARG A 13 21.52 -3.40 5.30
N SER A 14 21.06 -4.61 5.05
CA SER A 14 19.86 -4.90 4.28
C SER A 14 18.89 -5.77 5.08
N ALA A 15 17.60 -5.60 4.83
CA ALA A 15 16.56 -6.52 5.25
C ALA A 15 16.01 -7.27 4.04
N GLU A 16 15.67 -8.55 4.24
CA GLU A 16 15.01 -9.34 3.22
C GLU A 16 13.50 -9.24 3.41
N GLU A 17 12.81 -8.69 2.42
CA GLU A 17 11.37 -8.53 2.43
C GLU A 17 10.74 -9.39 1.33
N LEU A 18 9.50 -9.83 1.52
CA LEU A 18 8.79 -10.66 0.56
C LEU A 18 8.47 -9.87 -0.71
N LEU A 19 8.57 -10.55 -1.84
CA LEU A 19 8.23 -10.04 -3.16
C LEU A 19 7.31 -11.03 -3.90
N VAL A 20 6.13 -10.57 -4.31
CA VAL A 20 5.33 -11.27 -5.32
C VAL A 20 5.67 -10.67 -6.67
N ALA A 21 6.15 -11.50 -7.59
CA ALA A 21 6.59 -11.05 -8.90
C ALA A 21 6.03 -11.90 -10.04
N PHE A 22 5.65 -11.23 -11.12
CA PHE A 22 5.46 -11.78 -12.45
C PHE A 22 6.55 -11.14 -13.33
N ASP A 23 7.69 -11.79 -13.43
CA ASP A 23 8.88 -11.30 -14.12
C ASP A 23 9.27 -12.24 -15.25
N ARG A 24 9.23 -11.74 -16.47
CA ARG A 24 9.67 -12.43 -17.68
C ARG A 24 10.69 -11.60 -18.49
N GLY A 25 11.22 -10.55 -17.90
CA GLY A 25 12.21 -9.66 -18.52
C GLY A 25 11.63 -8.77 -19.62
N ARG A 26 10.37 -8.34 -19.47
CA ARG A 26 9.68 -7.49 -20.43
C ARG A 26 10.08 -6.03 -20.28
N ALA A 27 9.80 -5.22 -21.31
CA ALA A 27 10.13 -3.79 -21.32
C ALA A 27 9.28 -2.97 -20.34
N VAL A 28 7.98 -3.30 -20.20
CA VAL A 28 7.10 -2.65 -19.23
C VAL A 28 7.15 -3.42 -17.92
N ARG A 29 7.63 -2.76 -16.88
CA ARG A 29 7.87 -3.32 -15.54
C ARG A 29 7.17 -2.45 -14.49
N LEU A 30 6.11 -2.96 -13.90
CA LEU A 30 5.21 -2.22 -13.01
C LEU A 30 5.54 -2.49 -11.54
N LEU A 31 5.97 -1.47 -10.81
CA LEU A 31 6.04 -1.52 -9.34
C LEU A 31 4.65 -1.30 -8.76
N VAL A 32 4.21 -2.19 -7.88
CA VAL A 32 2.93 -2.05 -7.16
C VAL A 32 3.18 -1.62 -5.73
N CYS A 33 2.78 -0.40 -5.37
CA CYS A 33 2.77 0.08 -3.99
C CYS A 33 1.45 -0.39 -3.34
N PRO A 34 1.50 -1.32 -2.35
CA PRO A 34 0.30 -1.96 -1.81
C PRO A 34 -0.57 -1.01 -0.97
N ALA A 35 -1.83 -1.36 -0.79
CA ALA A 35 -2.63 -0.86 0.31
C ALA A 35 -2.04 -1.29 1.65
N TRP A 36 -2.43 -0.63 2.77
CA TRP A 36 -1.83 -0.86 4.08
C TRP A 36 -2.82 -1.44 5.09
N PHE A 37 -2.28 -2.06 6.13
CA PHE A 37 -3.01 -2.54 7.29
C PHE A 37 -4.18 -3.47 6.89
N ASP A 38 -5.37 -3.20 7.41
CA ASP A 38 -6.56 -3.98 7.11
C ASP A 38 -6.92 -4.00 5.61
N GLU A 39 -6.71 -2.87 4.91
CA GLU A 39 -6.94 -2.80 3.47
C GLU A 39 -5.94 -3.65 2.67
N ALA A 40 -4.72 -3.86 3.17
CA ALA A 40 -3.76 -4.77 2.55
C ALA A 40 -4.29 -6.20 2.48
N ASN A 41 -4.85 -6.70 3.60
CA ASN A 41 -5.44 -8.04 3.65
C ASN A 41 -6.66 -8.15 2.71
N LYS A 42 -7.53 -7.15 2.73
CA LYS A 42 -8.75 -7.12 1.90
C LYS A 42 -8.47 -7.07 0.41
N LEU A 43 -7.40 -6.38 0.02
CA LEU A 43 -7.06 -6.14 -1.39
C LEU A 43 -5.96 -7.06 -1.93
N ARG A 44 -5.33 -7.91 -1.09
CA ARG A 44 -4.23 -8.78 -1.52
C ARG A 44 -4.59 -9.63 -2.73
N ARG A 45 -5.75 -10.31 -2.66
CA ARG A 45 -6.23 -11.16 -3.76
C ARG A 45 -6.53 -10.34 -5.02
N PHE A 46 -7.25 -9.24 -4.89
CA PHE A 46 -7.52 -8.32 -6.00
C PHE A 46 -6.23 -7.84 -6.68
N THR A 47 -5.23 -7.43 -5.89
CA THR A 47 -3.94 -6.96 -6.40
C THR A 47 -3.23 -8.07 -7.20
N VAL A 48 -3.13 -9.28 -6.65
CA VAL A 48 -2.47 -10.41 -7.32
C VAL A 48 -3.24 -10.85 -8.57
N GLU A 49 -4.57 -10.83 -8.54
CA GLU A 49 -5.40 -11.14 -9.72
C GLU A 49 -5.26 -10.08 -10.82
N THR A 50 -5.12 -8.81 -10.47
CA THR A 50 -4.76 -7.75 -11.43
C THR A 50 -3.37 -8.00 -12.03
N MET A 51 -2.37 -8.34 -11.21
CA MET A 51 -1.02 -8.67 -11.68
C MET A 51 -1.00 -9.88 -12.63
N ARG A 52 -1.85 -10.90 -12.41
CA ARG A 52 -2.00 -12.04 -13.34
C ARG A 52 -2.51 -11.62 -14.72
N ARG A 53 -3.45 -10.67 -14.75
CA ARG A 53 -4.00 -10.12 -16.00
C ARG A 53 -2.98 -9.27 -16.74
N LEU A 54 -2.19 -8.50 -15.99
CA LEU A 54 -1.07 -7.74 -16.54
C LEU A 54 -0.01 -8.66 -17.12
N ASP A 55 0.32 -9.78 -16.45
CA ASP A 55 1.23 -10.80 -17.00
C ASP A 55 0.69 -11.38 -18.33
N ALA A 56 -0.61 -11.67 -18.40
CA ALA A 56 -1.26 -12.12 -19.64
C ALA A 56 -1.24 -11.05 -20.74
N ALA A 57 -1.27 -9.76 -20.37
CA ALA A 57 -1.16 -8.62 -21.28
C ALA A 57 0.28 -8.23 -21.65
N GLY A 58 1.30 -8.99 -21.20
CA GLY A 58 2.68 -8.73 -21.56
C GLY A 58 3.41 -7.72 -20.67
N ILE A 59 2.93 -7.47 -19.45
CA ILE A 59 3.49 -6.52 -18.50
C ILE A 59 4.05 -7.30 -17.29
N ASP A 60 5.31 -7.04 -16.94
CA ASP A 60 5.89 -7.55 -15.70
C ASP A 60 5.42 -6.71 -14.51
N SER A 61 5.23 -7.34 -13.36
CA SER A 61 4.74 -6.63 -12.17
C SER A 61 5.34 -7.15 -10.89
N PHE A 62 5.56 -6.26 -9.93
CA PHE A 62 6.31 -6.49 -8.71
C PHE A 62 5.56 -5.87 -7.52
N LEU A 63 5.21 -6.68 -6.56
CA LEU A 63 4.54 -6.28 -5.33
C LEU A 63 5.44 -6.60 -4.13
N PRO A 64 6.33 -5.69 -3.72
CA PRO A 64 7.14 -5.86 -2.53
C PRO A 64 6.30 -5.63 -1.27
N ASP A 65 6.54 -6.42 -0.24
CA ASP A 65 6.00 -6.12 1.08
C ASP A 65 6.79 -4.97 1.72
N LEU A 66 6.09 -4.19 2.54
CA LEU A 66 6.69 -3.10 3.29
C LEU A 66 7.32 -3.62 4.59
N PRO A 67 8.45 -3.05 5.03
CA PRO A 67 9.02 -3.38 6.34
C PRO A 67 7.99 -3.20 7.45
N GLY A 68 7.90 -4.19 8.32
CA GLY A 68 6.93 -4.23 9.42
C GLY A 68 5.51 -4.67 9.02
N CYS A 69 5.28 -5.02 7.75
CA CYS A 69 3.99 -5.50 7.27
C CYS A 69 4.07 -6.96 6.81
N ASN A 70 2.94 -7.66 6.85
CA ASN A 70 2.79 -9.06 6.43
C ASN A 70 3.86 -9.99 7.07
N ASP A 71 4.72 -10.61 6.25
CA ASP A 71 5.76 -11.56 6.70
C ASP A 71 7.11 -10.88 7.01
N SER A 72 7.16 -9.54 7.05
CA SER A 72 8.37 -8.80 7.41
C SER A 72 8.81 -9.11 8.84
N LEU A 73 10.12 -9.29 9.04
CA LEU A 73 10.72 -9.45 10.37
C LEU A 73 11.08 -8.11 11.03
N SER A 74 10.91 -7.01 10.33
CA SER A 74 11.14 -5.65 10.85
C SER A 74 10.00 -5.24 11.79
N PRO A 75 10.27 -4.61 12.94
CA PRO A 75 9.21 -4.09 13.81
C PRO A 75 8.43 -2.97 13.13
N LEU A 76 7.10 -3.03 13.16
CA LEU A 76 6.25 -2.00 12.53
C LEU A 76 6.31 -0.66 13.28
N ASP A 77 6.44 -0.68 14.58
CA ASP A 77 6.52 0.50 15.45
C ASP A 77 7.81 1.31 15.27
N GLU A 78 8.83 0.71 14.66
CA GLU A 78 10.07 1.39 14.27
C GLU A 78 10.01 1.99 12.84
N GLN A 79 8.96 1.72 12.09
CA GLN A 79 8.86 2.19 10.70
C GLN A 79 8.44 3.66 10.61
N THR A 80 8.80 4.28 9.49
CA THR A 80 8.43 5.65 9.14
C THR A 80 7.91 5.72 7.71
N LEU A 81 7.09 6.72 7.41
CA LEU A 81 6.64 6.96 6.04
C LEU A 81 7.83 7.31 5.11
N ALA A 82 8.79 8.06 5.63
CA ALA A 82 10.02 8.38 4.91
C ALA A 82 10.83 7.12 4.58
N GLY A 83 10.97 6.19 5.54
CA GLY A 83 11.62 4.89 5.33
C GLY A 83 10.91 4.04 4.28
N TRP A 84 9.59 3.96 4.35
CA TRP A 84 8.80 3.24 3.34
C TRP A 84 8.91 3.85 1.94
N ARG A 85 8.94 5.19 1.82
CA ARG A 85 9.19 5.88 0.55
C ARG A 85 10.56 5.55 -0.02
N ALA A 86 11.60 5.60 0.82
CA ALA A 86 12.95 5.22 0.42
C ALA A 86 13.01 3.75 -0.02
N GLY A 87 12.32 2.86 0.71
CA GLY A 87 12.19 1.46 0.34
C GLY A 87 11.55 1.26 -1.04
N MET A 88 10.42 1.93 -1.31
CA MET A 88 9.78 1.83 -2.63
C MET A 88 10.63 2.43 -3.75
N ALA A 89 11.37 3.50 -3.50
CA ALA A 89 12.32 4.06 -4.48
C ALA A 89 13.45 3.06 -4.78
N SER A 90 14.03 2.43 -3.75
CA SER A 90 15.03 1.38 -3.91
C SER A 90 14.50 0.15 -4.65
N ALA A 91 13.26 -0.26 -4.35
CA ALA A 91 12.59 -1.35 -5.08
C ALA A 91 12.43 -0.99 -6.56
N ALA A 92 12.05 0.25 -6.87
CA ALA A 92 11.93 0.73 -8.25
C ALA A 92 13.24 0.58 -9.02
N GLU A 93 14.35 0.99 -8.42
CA GLU A 93 15.69 0.89 -9.02
C GLU A 93 16.13 -0.57 -9.17
N THR A 94 16.08 -1.36 -8.10
CA THR A 94 16.52 -2.76 -8.07
C THR A 94 15.75 -3.63 -9.04
N LEU A 95 14.42 -3.43 -9.12
CA LEU A 95 13.53 -4.17 -10.00
C LEU A 95 13.43 -3.55 -11.40
N GLN A 96 14.17 -2.47 -11.67
CA GLN A 96 14.16 -1.75 -12.95
C GLN A 96 12.73 -1.37 -13.37
N ALA A 97 11.93 -0.89 -12.42
CA ALA A 97 10.56 -0.51 -12.69
C ALA A 97 10.49 0.68 -13.65
N THR A 98 9.60 0.61 -14.62
CA THR A 98 9.35 1.66 -15.61
C THR A 98 8.08 2.44 -15.30
N HIS A 99 7.17 1.84 -14.53
CA HIS A 99 5.87 2.42 -14.15
C HIS A 99 5.53 2.07 -12.70
N VAL A 100 4.59 2.79 -12.12
CA VAL A 100 4.06 2.52 -10.78
C VAL A 100 2.53 2.40 -10.78
N LEU A 101 2.01 1.43 -10.04
CA LEU A 101 0.62 1.36 -9.61
C LEU A 101 0.58 1.46 -8.09
N ALA A 102 -0.02 2.51 -7.57
CA ALA A 102 -0.16 2.68 -6.14
C ALA A 102 -1.62 2.55 -5.71
N ILE A 103 -1.88 1.67 -4.75
CA ILE A 103 -3.23 1.27 -4.35
C ILE A 103 -3.57 1.87 -2.98
N ARG A 104 -4.67 2.66 -2.88
CA ARG A 104 -5.15 3.25 -1.64
C ARG A 104 -4.08 4.12 -0.96
N ALA A 105 -3.74 3.83 0.30
CA ALA A 105 -2.68 4.52 1.04
C ALA A 105 -1.27 4.27 0.46
N GLY A 106 -1.08 3.23 -0.35
CA GLY A 106 0.14 3.03 -1.13
C GLY A 106 0.47 4.22 -2.05
N ALA A 107 -0.51 5.05 -2.39
CA ALA A 107 -0.32 6.30 -3.12
C ALA A 107 0.64 7.28 -2.43
N LEU A 108 0.77 7.19 -1.10
CA LEU A 108 1.73 7.98 -0.32
C LEU A 108 3.18 7.56 -0.51
N LEU A 109 3.41 6.40 -1.15
CA LEU A 109 4.73 5.81 -1.39
C LEU A 109 5.15 5.82 -2.86
N ALA A 110 4.26 6.20 -3.77
CA ALA A 110 4.53 6.15 -5.20
C ALA A 110 5.79 6.96 -5.55
N PRO A 111 6.83 6.35 -6.16
CA PRO A 111 8.00 7.09 -6.62
C PRO A 111 7.60 8.15 -7.64
N HIS A 112 7.95 9.41 -7.38
CA HIS A 112 7.60 10.53 -8.27
C HIS A 112 8.40 10.52 -9.58
N THR A 113 9.42 9.69 -9.67
CA THR A 113 10.25 9.53 -10.87
C THR A 113 9.64 8.59 -11.91
N LEU A 114 8.59 7.84 -11.54
CA LEU A 114 7.94 6.89 -12.42
C LEU A 114 6.57 7.40 -12.88
N PRO A 115 6.25 7.31 -14.16
CA PRO A 115 4.88 7.46 -14.64
C PRO A 115 4.02 6.32 -14.12
N GLY A 116 2.69 6.49 -14.10
CA GLY A 116 1.80 5.41 -13.67
C GLY A 116 0.48 5.88 -13.08
N TRP A 117 -0.03 5.13 -12.12
CA TRP A 117 -1.41 5.30 -11.65
C TRP A 117 -1.53 5.22 -10.13
N LEU A 118 -2.37 6.09 -9.58
CA LEU A 118 -2.82 6.05 -8.19
C LEU A 118 -4.28 5.60 -8.15
N TYR A 119 -4.50 4.36 -7.77
CA TYR A 119 -5.84 3.78 -7.70
C TYR A 119 -6.51 4.09 -6.36
N ALA A 120 -7.61 4.82 -6.42
CA ALA A 120 -8.46 5.19 -5.29
C ALA A 120 -7.64 5.73 -4.11
N ALA A 121 -6.71 6.63 -4.40
CA ALA A 121 -5.73 7.16 -3.47
C ALA A 121 -6.36 7.61 -2.14
N GLN A 122 -5.67 7.30 -1.03
CA GLN A 122 -6.13 7.62 0.32
C GLN A 122 -5.04 8.35 1.10
N SER A 123 -5.42 9.44 1.77
CA SER A 123 -4.50 10.21 2.60
C SER A 123 -4.23 9.55 3.95
N GLY A 124 -3.08 9.90 4.56
CA GLY A 124 -2.71 9.47 5.90
C GLY A 124 -3.74 9.85 6.97
N PRO A 125 -4.24 11.12 7.02
CA PRO A 125 -5.29 11.50 7.95
C PRO A 125 -6.56 10.67 7.83
N LYS A 126 -6.96 10.30 6.61
CA LYS A 126 -8.14 9.46 6.39
C LYS A 126 -7.90 8.03 6.86
N THR A 127 -6.71 7.49 6.65
CA THR A 127 -6.30 6.18 7.14
C THR A 127 -6.35 6.14 8.67
N LEU A 128 -5.68 7.10 9.35
CA LEU A 128 -5.67 7.16 10.81
C LEU A 128 -7.08 7.33 11.40
N ARG A 129 -7.92 8.22 10.85
CA ARG A 129 -9.30 8.40 11.31
C ARG A 129 -10.11 7.10 11.22
N GLY A 130 -9.93 6.35 10.14
CA GLY A 130 -10.59 5.04 9.96
C GLY A 130 -10.19 4.05 11.06
N MET A 131 -8.89 3.92 11.32
CA MET A 131 -8.34 3.01 12.32
C MET A 131 -8.72 3.42 13.76
N ILE A 132 -8.64 4.70 14.11
CA ILE A 132 -9.05 5.23 15.42
C ILE A 132 -10.54 5.00 15.64
N ARG A 133 -11.38 5.26 14.62
CA ARG A 133 -12.82 4.99 14.70
C ARG A 133 -13.11 3.51 14.92
N ALA A 134 -12.44 2.60 14.23
CA ALA A 134 -12.60 1.17 14.43
C ALA A 134 -12.24 0.78 15.87
N ARG A 135 -11.14 1.31 16.43
CA ARG A 135 -10.73 1.07 17.81
C ARG A 135 -11.75 1.59 18.83
N THR A 136 -12.27 2.82 18.65
CA THR A 136 -13.30 3.38 19.57
C THR A 136 -14.58 2.59 19.54
N ILE A 137 -15.00 2.05 18.38
CA ILE A 137 -16.17 1.16 18.26
C ILE A 137 -15.91 -0.15 19.02
N ALA A 138 -14.78 -0.82 18.76
CA ALA A 138 -14.41 -2.07 19.42
C ALA A 138 -14.28 -1.91 20.96
N ALA A 139 -13.72 -0.80 21.43
CA ALA A 139 -13.65 -0.48 22.86
C ALA A 139 -15.03 -0.37 23.47
N ARG A 140 -15.95 0.34 22.80
CA ARG A 140 -17.35 0.49 23.26
C ARG A 140 -18.09 -0.84 23.32
N GLU A 141 -17.94 -1.70 22.32
CA GLU A 141 -18.50 -3.06 22.29
C GLU A 141 -17.95 -3.92 23.43
N ALA A 142 -16.70 -3.69 23.85
CA ALA A 142 -16.09 -4.33 25.00
C ALA A 142 -16.37 -3.63 26.35
N GLY A 143 -17.32 -2.69 26.40
CA GLY A 143 -17.72 -1.97 27.62
C GLY A 143 -16.67 -0.95 28.13
N ARG A 144 -15.72 -0.55 27.29
CA ARG A 144 -14.72 0.47 27.60
C ARG A 144 -15.02 1.77 26.86
N GLU A 145 -14.63 2.90 27.45
CA GLU A 145 -14.68 4.19 26.77
C GLU A 145 -13.28 4.63 26.38
N GLU A 146 -13.02 4.74 25.09
CA GLU A 146 -11.78 5.33 24.53
C GLU A 146 -12.17 6.52 23.64
N LYS A 147 -11.58 7.70 23.92
CA LYS A 147 -11.87 8.92 23.17
C LYS A 147 -10.86 9.10 22.04
N ALA A 148 -11.33 9.50 20.86
CA ALA A 148 -10.48 9.67 19.68
C ALA A 148 -9.34 10.69 19.92
N GLU A 149 -9.63 11.77 20.67
CA GLU A 149 -8.63 12.79 21.00
C GLU A 149 -7.52 12.24 21.90
N ALA A 150 -7.85 11.41 22.89
CA ALA A 150 -6.88 10.77 23.76
C ALA A 150 -6.03 9.75 22.99
N LEU A 151 -6.63 8.96 22.12
CA LEU A 151 -5.92 8.03 21.25
C LEU A 151 -4.98 8.77 20.28
N THR A 152 -5.41 9.89 19.73
CA THR A 152 -4.58 10.72 18.84
C THR A 152 -3.39 11.31 19.61
N ALA A 153 -3.59 11.81 20.83
CA ALA A 153 -2.51 12.32 21.66
C ALA A 153 -1.50 11.23 22.02
N LEU A 154 -1.97 10.04 22.38
CA LEU A 154 -1.12 8.87 22.65
C LEU A 154 -0.33 8.45 21.40
N GLY A 155 -0.99 8.38 20.24
CA GLY A 155 -0.34 8.05 18.97
C GLY A 155 0.80 8.99 18.62
N ARG A 156 0.64 10.29 18.89
CA ARG A 156 1.69 11.29 18.65
C ARG A 156 2.89 11.15 19.59
N SER A 157 2.67 10.79 20.85
CA SER A 157 3.73 10.77 21.88
C SER A 157 4.45 9.42 21.93
N GLU A 158 3.72 8.33 21.90
CA GLU A 158 4.24 6.98 22.18
C GLU A 158 3.97 5.98 21.07
N GLY A 159 3.06 6.30 20.14
CA GLY A 159 2.48 5.33 19.25
C GLY A 159 1.36 4.56 19.91
N LEU A 160 0.65 3.72 19.17
CA LEU A 160 -0.43 2.90 19.72
C LEU A 160 -0.80 1.73 18.80
N ILE A 161 -1.50 0.77 19.34
CA ILE A 161 -2.03 -0.36 18.58
C ILE A 161 -3.40 0.02 18.01
N LEU A 162 -3.55 -0.06 16.68
CA LEU A 162 -4.79 0.18 15.96
C LEU A 162 -5.13 -1.04 15.12
N GLY A 163 -6.25 -1.72 15.41
CA GLY A 163 -6.67 -2.89 14.65
C GLY A 163 -5.66 -4.05 14.63
N GLY A 164 -4.86 -4.19 15.70
CA GLY A 164 -3.78 -5.17 15.78
C GLY A 164 -2.42 -4.70 15.24
N TRP A 165 -2.36 -3.52 14.60
CA TRP A 165 -1.13 -2.93 14.06
C TRP A 165 -0.46 -2.01 15.09
N SER A 166 0.80 -2.27 15.42
CA SER A 166 1.60 -1.43 16.33
C SER A 166 2.16 -0.25 15.56
N ILE A 167 1.48 0.89 15.59
CA ILE A 167 1.88 2.11 14.90
C ILE A 167 2.78 2.95 15.80
N GLY A 168 4.04 3.13 15.42
CA GLY A 168 4.98 3.95 16.17
C GLY A 168 4.67 5.45 16.09
N ALA A 169 5.12 6.22 17.06
CA ALA A 169 4.85 7.66 17.14
C ALA A 169 5.39 8.45 15.93
N ALA A 170 6.50 8.02 15.35
CA ALA A 170 7.07 8.66 14.15
C ALA A 170 6.14 8.49 12.95
N LEU A 171 5.77 7.24 12.62
CA LEU A 171 4.85 6.94 11.53
C LEU A 171 3.48 7.61 11.75
N PHE A 172 2.98 7.61 12.99
CA PHE A 172 1.71 8.25 13.33
C PHE A 172 1.72 9.74 12.98
N ARG A 173 2.75 10.49 13.42
CA ARG A 173 2.89 11.92 13.14
C ARG A 173 3.01 12.22 11.65
N GLU A 174 3.79 11.42 10.92
CA GLU A 174 3.94 11.59 9.47
C GLU A 174 2.61 11.35 8.73
N LEU A 175 1.83 10.36 9.15
CA LEU A 175 0.52 10.07 8.56
C LEU A 175 -0.52 11.16 8.82
N GLU A 176 -0.41 11.94 9.89
CA GLU A 176 -1.38 13.00 10.18
C GLU A 176 -1.46 14.10 9.13
N THR A 177 -0.41 14.26 8.34
CA THR A 177 -0.31 15.32 7.32
C THR A 177 -0.01 14.80 5.92
N ALA A 178 0.17 13.48 5.78
CA ALA A 178 0.55 12.89 4.49
C ALA A 178 -0.64 12.89 3.51
N GLU A 179 -0.47 13.59 2.40
CA GLU A 179 -1.44 13.61 1.29
C GLU A 179 -0.81 12.98 0.05
N PRO A 180 -1.58 12.18 -0.73
CA PRO A 180 -1.12 11.71 -2.01
C PRO A 180 -0.99 12.87 -2.99
N ALA A 181 0.04 12.83 -3.81
CA ALA A 181 0.27 13.82 -4.86
C ALA A 181 0.59 13.11 -6.16
N LEU A 182 -0.02 13.58 -7.25
CA LEU A 182 0.31 13.13 -8.60
C LEU A 182 1.61 13.81 -9.04
N ALA A 183 2.58 13.01 -9.48
CA ALA A 183 3.76 13.49 -10.17
C ALA A 183 3.50 13.61 -11.68
N GLU A 184 4.43 14.21 -12.40
CA GLU A 184 4.38 14.26 -13.87
C GLU A 184 4.34 12.84 -14.45
N GLY A 185 3.42 12.60 -15.38
CA GLY A 185 3.19 11.28 -15.97
C GLY A 185 2.36 10.32 -15.09
N GLN A 186 1.87 10.77 -13.93
CA GLN A 186 0.96 10.00 -13.11
C GLN A 186 -0.48 10.46 -13.26
N SER A 187 -1.43 9.52 -13.18
CA SER A 187 -2.86 9.79 -13.26
C SER A 187 -3.64 9.06 -12.16
N GLU A 188 -4.81 9.57 -11.82
CA GLU A 188 -5.69 8.91 -10.86
C GLU A 188 -6.64 7.94 -11.57
N ILE A 189 -6.79 6.74 -11.00
CA ILE A 189 -7.87 5.81 -11.32
C ILE A 189 -8.82 5.80 -10.12
N THR A 190 -10.04 6.27 -10.33
CA THR A 190 -11.07 6.25 -9.28
C THR A 190 -11.82 4.92 -9.25
N GLN A 191 -12.43 4.58 -8.11
CA GLN A 191 -13.26 3.38 -8.02
C GLN A 191 -14.41 3.36 -9.02
N SER A 192 -15.00 4.51 -9.31
CA SER A 192 -16.11 4.60 -10.27
C SER A 192 -15.71 4.19 -11.68
N MET A 193 -14.44 4.30 -12.04
CA MET A 193 -13.93 3.87 -13.35
C MET A 193 -13.89 2.34 -13.48
N LEU A 194 -13.67 1.62 -12.37
CA LEU A 194 -13.69 0.17 -12.35
C LEU A 194 -15.11 -0.40 -12.23
N GLY A 195 -16.04 0.41 -11.73
CA GLY A 195 -17.39 -0.02 -11.37
C GLY A 195 -17.48 -0.79 -10.06
N GLY A 196 -18.71 -0.91 -9.55
CA GLY A 196 -18.97 -1.59 -8.28
C GLY A 196 -18.43 -0.87 -7.04
N PRO A 197 -18.68 -1.39 -5.83
CA PRO A 197 -18.16 -0.85 -4.60
C PRO A 197 -16.68 -1.22 -4.39
N GLY A 198 -15.93 -0.35 -3.73
CA GLY A 198 -14.54 -0.65 -3.37
C GLY A 198 -14.43 -1.88 -2.45
N LEU A 199 -13.56 -2.81 -2.79
CA LEU A 199 -13.41 -4.06 -2.05
C LEU A 199 -12.88 -3.85 -0.63
N TRP A 200 -12.21 -2.73 -0.35
CA TRP A 200 -11.78 -2.34 1.01
C TRP A 200 -12.94 -2.03 1.97
N LEU A 201 -14.16 -1.83 1.44
CA LEU A 201 -15.37 -1.58 2.25
C LEU A 201 -16.04 -2.88 2.73
N ARG A 202 -15.63 -4.03 2.22
CA ARG A 202 -16.18 -5.33 2.63
C ARG A 202 -15.66 -5.73 4.00
N ALA A 203 -16.46 -6.51 4.73
CA ALA A 203 -16.05 -7.04 6.03
C ALA A 203 -14.90 -8.04 5.89
N GLU A 204 -14.99 -8.91 4.89
CA GLU A 204 -14.03 -9.98 4.62
C GLU A 204 -13.29 -9.73 3.30
N PRO A 205 -12.05 -10.27 3.17
CA PRO A 205 -11.35 -10.27 1.89
C PRO A 205 -12.21 -10.86 0.78
N ALA A 206 -12.30 -10.14 -0.32
CA ALA A 206 -13.13 -10.54 -1.44
C ALA A 206 -12.41 -10.33 -2.77
N GLU A 207 -12.97 -10.91 -3.81
CA GLU A 207 -12.55 -10.76 -5.19
C GLU A 207 -13.71 -10.23 -6.02
N ASP A 208 -13.35 -9.47 -7.05
CA ASP A 208 -14.25 -9.06 -8.12
C ASP A 208 -13.46 -9.12 -9.43
N ALA A 209 -13.73 -10.14 -10.22
CA ALA A 209 -13.02 -10.38 -11.48
C ALA A 209 -13.18 -9.21 -12.45
N ALA A 210 -14.38 -8.60 -12.50
CA ALA A 210 -14.64 -7.48 -13.40
C ALA A 210 -13.82 -6.25 -13.01
N GLN A 211 -13.65 -5.96 -11.72
CA GLN A 211 -12.78 -4.87 -11.27
C GLN A 211 -11.31 -5.14 -11.56
N SER A 212 -10.84 -6.38 -11.39
CA SER A 212 -9.47 -6.76 -11.72
C SER A 212 -9.21 -6.69 -13.23
N ASP A 213 -10.19 -7.10 -14.06
CA ASP A 213 -10.13 -7.00 -15.52
C ASP A 213 -10.08 -5.51 -15.95
N ALA A 214 -10.95 -4.67 -15.39
CA ALA A 214 -11.01 -3.25 -15.70
C ALA A 214 -9.70 -2.53 -15.35
N LEU A 215 -9.14 -2.76 -14.15
CA LEU A 215 -7.88 -2.12 -13.74
C LEU A 215 -6.73 -2.55 -14.63
N ALA A 216 -6.61 -3.85 -14.93
CA ALA A 216 -5.55 -4.36 -15.79
C ALA A 216 -5.67 -3.83 -17.23
N ALA A 217 -6.89 -3.76 -17.78
CA ALA A 217 -7.13 -3.23 -19.12
C ALA A 217 -6.74 -1.75 -19.23
N MET A 218 -7.16 -0.90 -18.29
CA MET A 218 -6.78 0.53 -18.25
C MET A 218 -5.27 0.75 -18.26
N ILE A 219 -4.54 -0.07 -17.49
CA ILE A 219 -3.07 0.00 -17.45
C ILE A 219 -2.48 -0.46 -18.78
N ALA A 220 -2.91 -1.61 -19.29
CA ALA A 220 -2.38 -2.20 -20.51
C ALA A 220 -2.61 -1.31 -21.74
N GLU A 221 -3.79 -0.69 -21.87
CA GLU A 221 -4.11 0.25 -22.96
C GLU A 221 -3.22 1.50 -22.97
N THR A 222 -2.74 1.92 -21.80
CA THR A 222 -1.91 3.14 -21.70
C THR A 222 -0.44 2.88 -22.04
N VAL A 223 0.06 1.66 -21.85
CA VAL A 223 1.47 1.29 -22.07
C VAL A 223 1.72 0.53 -23.38
N ALA A 224 0.65 0.23 -24.14
CA ALA A 224 0.71 -0.37 -25.46
C ALA A 224 1.16 0.69 -26.47
#